data_3a9df3cb9079797aba862605080a7dd7
#
_entry.id   3a9df3cb9079797aba862605080a7dd7
#
_cell.length_a   1.000
_cell.length_b   1.000
_cell.length_c   1.000
_cell.angle_alpha   90.00
_cell.angle_beta   90.00
_cell.angle_gamma   90.00
#
_symmetry.space_group_name_H-M   'P 1'
#
loop_
_entity.id
_entity.type
_entity.pdbx_description
1 polymer ?
#
loop_
_entity_poly.entity_id
_entity_poly.type
_entity_poly.pdbx_seq_one_letter_code
_entity_poly.pdbx_strand_id
1 'polypeptide(L)'
;MKLLNIIPLLFFLCFFAEMRGQASNKTSQIAILPTGVTKIRINAPSNRIQVLKTKGTRISIETAIRINAGTLPLLDYLIKSGRYELDVIVDGQTNILTLSPPKSNKVLLVKGEECQEAVTYKIHIPETVDYIETLNTNQENFVPHQ
;
A
#
# COMPACT_ATOMS: atom_id res chain seq x y z
N MET A 1 -47.94 -25.83 25.15
CA MET A 1 -46.76 -26.50 24.56
C MET A 1 -46.47 -26.04 23.14
N LYS A 2 -46.23 -24.74 22.90
CA LYS A 2 -45.83 -24.23 21.56
C LYS A 2 -44.71 -23.18 21.63
N LEU A 3 -44.04 -23.04 22.77
CA LEU A 3 -42.97 -22.05 22.97
C LEU A 3 -41.53 -22.61 22.76
N LEU A 4 -41.40 -23.95 22.56
CA LEU A 4 -40.09 -24.61 22.51
C LEU A 4 -39.42 -24.55 21.11
N ASN A 5 -40.16 -24.18 20.06
CA ASN A 5 -39.63 -24.16 18.67
C ASN A 5 -39.16 -22.79 18.19
N ILE A 6 -39.26 -21.73 19.00
CA ILE A 6 -38.87 -20.37 18.60
C ILE A 6 -37.40 -20.09 18.95
N ILE A 7 -36.88 -20.77 19.97
CA ILE A 7 -35.49 -20.56 20.44
C ILE A 7 -34.42 -20.92 19.39
N PRO A 8 -34.50 -22.04 18.62
CA PRO A 8 -33.47 -22.32 17.61
C PRO A 8 -33.51 -21.37 16.42
N LEU A 9 -34.67 -20.77 16.09
CA LEU A 9 -34.78 -19.81 15.00
C LEU A 9 -34.12 -18.46 15.35
N LEU A 10 -34.19 -18.04 16.62
CA LEU A 10 -33.53 -16.81 17.08
C LEU A 10 -31.99 -16.95 17.11
N PHE A 11 -31.51 -18.17 17.39
CA PHE A 11 -30.07 -18.45 17.43
C PHE A 11 -29.43 -18.47 16.03
N PHE A 12 -30.24 -18.80 15.00
CA PHE A 12 -29.75 -18.79 13.59
C PHE A 12 -29.65 -17.39 12.99
N LEU A 13 -30.41 -16.42 13.54
CA LEU A 13 -30.34 -15.01 13.05
C LEU A 13 -29.11 -14.26 13.54
N CYS A 14 -28.46 -14.70 14.63
CA CYS A 14 -27.26 -14.03 15.16
C CYS A 14 -25.96 -14.40 14.44
N PHE A 15 -25.98 -15.36 13.51
CA PHE A 15 -24.77 -15.77 12.75
C PHE A 15 -24.54 -15.03 11.43
N PHE A 16 -25.37 -14.04 11.08
CA PHE A 16 -25.05 -13.09 10.01
C PHE A 16 -24.15 -11.95 10.53
N ALA A 17 -23.15 -12.29 11.36
CA ALA A 17 -22.09 -11.38 11.70
C ALA A 17 -21.35 -11.02 10.42
N GLU A 18 -21.47 -9.77 10.04
CA GLU A 18 -20.85 -9.02 8.97
C GLU A 18 -19.54 -9.66 8.46
N MET A 19 -19.61 -10.41 7.38
CA MET A 19 -18.44 -10.71 6.57
C MET A 19 -18.01 -9.39 5.91
N ARG A 20 -17.22 -8.58 6.61
CA ARG A 20 -16.54 -7.44 6.01
C ARG A 20 -15.68 -7.98 4.89
N GLY A 21 -16.04 -7.69 3.66
CA GLY A 21 -15.33 -8.15 2.49
C GLY A 21 -13.90 -7.61 2.53
N GLN A 22 -12.93 -8.51 2.54
CA GLN A 22 -11.51 -8.17 2.36
C GLN A 22 -11.16 -8.39 0.89
N ALA A 23 -10.61 -7.35 0.23
CA ALA A 23 -10.10 -7.48 -1.12
C ALA A 23 -8.58 -7.31 -1.14
N SER A 24 -7.90 -8.12 -1.96
CA SER A 24 -6.46 -8.03 -2.16
C SER A 24 -6.12 -8.20 -3.63
N ASN A 25 -5.13 -7.45 -4.10
CA ASN A 25 -4.63 -7.54 -5.47
C ASN A 25 -3.15 -7.10 -5.52
N LYS A 26 -2.50 -7.35 -6.66
CA LYS A 26 -1.13 -6.93 -6.95
C LYS A 26 -1.11 -6.11 -8.23
N THR A 27 -0.21 -5.14 -8.28
CA THR A 27 0.07 -4.38 -9.51
C THR A 27 1.57 -4.23 -9.69
N SER A 28 2.00 -3.88 -10.89
CA SER A 28 3.41 -3.62 -11.19
C SER A 28 3.56 -2.29 -11.92
N GLN A 29 4.62 -1.58 -11.58
CA GLN A 29 5.03 -0.33 -12.21
C GLN A 29 6.49 -0.48 -12.68
N ILE A 30 6.80 0.05 -13.85
CA ILE A 30 8.16 0.10 -14.37
C ILE A 30 8.57 1.56 -14.51
N ALA A 31 9.70 1.92 -13.91
CA ALA A 31 10.30 3.22 -14.06
C ALA A 31 11.64 3.10 -14.81
N ILE A 32 11.88 4.04 -15.71
CA ILE A 32 13.15 4.14 -16.42
C ILE A 32 14.16 4.84 -15.50
N LEU A 33 15.34 4.26 -15.37
CA LEU A 33 16.44 4.92 -14.69
C LEU A 33 17.07 5.94 -15.65
N PRO A 34 16.99 7.26 -15.36
CA PRO A 34 17.62 8.27 -16.21
C PRO A 34 19.15 8.17 -16.18
N THR A 35 19.77 8.56 -17.28
CA THR A 35 21.24 8.62 -17.38
C THR A 35 21.79 9.60 -16.33
N GLY A 36 22.83 9.20 -15.62
CA GLY A 36 23.47 10.02 -14.58
C GLY A 36 22.93 9.81 -13.16
N VAL A 37 21.78 9.14 -12.99
CA VAL A 37 21.31 8.79 -11.65
C VAL A 37 22.22 7.71 -11.06
N THR A 38 22.80 8.00 -9.90
CA THR A 38 23.69 7.09 -9.17
C THR A 38 23.06 6.54 -7.90
N LYS A 39 22.01 7.20 -7.39
CA LYS A 39 21.37 6.85 -6.13
C LYS A 39 19.84 6.91 -6.25
N ILE A 40 19.18 5.98 -5.59
CA ILE A 40 17.73 5.95 -5.47
C ILE A 40 17.36 6.16 -4.00
N ARG A 41 16.50 7.14 -3.74
CA ARG A 41 15.91 7.39 -2.41
C ARG A 41 14.51 6.82 -2.37
N ILE A 42 14.18 6.07 -1.32
CA ILE A 42 12.86 5.49 -1.14
C ILE A 42 12.23 6.11 0.11
N ASN A 43 11.20 6.95 -0.09
CA ASN A 43 10.47 7.64 0.96
C ASN A 43 9.18 6.90 1.31
N ALA A 44 9.30 5.70 1.86
CA ALA A 44 8.15 4.96 2.36
C ALA A 44 8.55 4.23 3.66
N PRO A 45 7.58 3.82 4.52
CA PRO A 45 7.92 3.13 5.76
C PRO A 45 8.71 1.85 5.50
N SER A 46 9.82 1.66 6.20
CA SER A 46 10.76 0.54 6.00
C SER A 46 10.13 -0.83 6.17
N ASN A 47 9.16 -0.96 7.07
CA ASN A 47 8.41 -2.19 7.29
C ASN A 47 7.48 -2.58 6.12
N ARG A 48 7.36 -1.72 5.12
CA ARG A 48 6.51 -1.94 3.93
C ARG A 48 7.30 -2.05 2.64
N ILE A 49 8.62 -2.07 2.72
CA ILE A 49 9.50 -2.07 1.56
C ILE A 49 10.43 -3.27 1.59
N GLN A 50 10.58 -3.91 0.46
CA GLN A 50 11.65 -4.86 0.18
C GLN A 50 12.42 -4.40 -1.05
N VAL A 51 13.71 -4.14 -0.92
CA VAL A 51 14.58 -3.74 -2.03
C VAL A 51 15.44 -4.92 -2.47
N LEU A 52 15.47 -5.18 -3.77
CA LEU A 52 16.26 -6.24 -4.39
C LEU A 52 17.12 -5.66 -5.50
N LYS A 53 18.36 -6.09 -5.60
CA LYS A 53 19.26 -5.78 -6.72
C LYS A 53 19.00 -6.71 -7.89
N THR A 54 19.04 -6.18 -9.10
CA THR A 54 18.83 -6.96 -10.32
C THR A 54 19.78 -6.54 -11.44
N LYS A 55 20.11 -7.51 -12.30
CA LYS A 55 20.86 -7.25 -13.53
C LYS A 55 19.91 -6.61 -14.55
N GLY A 56 19.91 -5.29 -14.64
CA GLY A 56 19.02 -4.59 -15.57
C GLY A 56 19.25 -3.10 -15.49
N THR A 57 18.53 -2.35 -16.32
CA THR A 57 18.62 -0.90 -16.43
C THR A 57 17.32 -0.19 -16.00
N ARG A 58 16.33 -0.95 -15.52
CA ARG A 58 15.01 -0.43 -15.15
C ARG A 58 14.74 -0.71 -13.69
N ILE A 59 13.92 0.15 -13.10
CA ILE A 59 13.34 -0.07 -11.78
C ILE A 59 12.00 -0.75 -11.98
N SER A 60 11.78 -1.88 -11.32
CA SER A 60 10.49 -2.57 -11.31
C SER A 60 9.92 -2.56 -9.90
N ILE A 61 8.67 -2.15 -9.76
CA ILE A 61 7.99 -2.03 -8.48
C ILE A 61 6.78 -2.95 -8.51
N GLU A 62 6.77 -3.95 -7.65
CA GLU A 62 5.61 -4.80 -7.40
C GLU A 62 4.92 -4.28 -6.15
N THR A 63 3.65 -3.93 -6.28
CA THR A 63 2.84 -3.43 -5.16
C THR A 63 1.77 -4.45 -4.81
N ALA A 64 1.76 -4.92 -3.57
CA ALA A 64 0.69 -5.75 -3.05
C ALA A 64 -0.22 -4.91 -2.16
N ILE A 65 -1.52 -4.93 -2.45
CA ILE A 65 -2.53 -4.09 -1.80
C ILE A 65 -3.58 -4.99 -1.15
N ARG A 66 -4.00 -4.62 0.06
CA ARG A 66 -5.12 -5.23 0.78
C ARG A 66 -5.97 -4.13 1.37
N ILE A 67 -7.27 -4.22 1.20
CA ILE A 67 -8.27 -3.33 1.80
C ILE A 67 -9.23 -4.13 2.67
N ASN A 68 -9.58 -3.61 3.85
CA ASN A 68 -10.40 -4.31 4.84
C ASN A 68 -11.92 -4.15 4.63
N ALA A 69 -12.32 -3.18 3.82
CA ALA A 69 -13.72 -2.93 3.51
C ALA A 69 -13.83 -2.54 2.04
N GLY A 70 -14.21 -3.48 1.17
CA GLY A 70 -14.33 -3.19 -0.24
C GLY A 70 -14.47 -4.44 -1.08
N THR A 71 -14.72 -4.23 -2.35
CA THR A 71 -14.87 -5.28 -3.34
C THR A 71 -13.68 -5.31 -4.29
N LEU A 72 -13.45 -6.43 -4.96
CA LEU A 72 -12.42 -6.52 -6.00
C LEU A 72 -12.59 -5.47 -7.11
N PRO A 73 -13.81 -5.20 -7.64
CA PRO A 73 -13.99 -4.13 -8.63
C PRO A 73 -13.59 -2.74 -8.13
N LEU A 74 -13.85 -2.42 -6.85
CA LEU A 74 -13.40 -1.16 -6.27
C LEU A 74 -11.86 -1.12 -6.20
N LEU A 75 -11.22 -2.19 -5.75
CA LEU A 75 -9.77 -2.27 -5.67
C LEU A 75 -9.13 -2.14 -7.06
N ASP A 76 -9.68 -2.81 -8.07
CA ASP A 76 -9.21 -2.69 -9.46
C ASP A 76 -9.35 -1.26 -10.00
N TYR A 77 -10.44 -0.57 -9.67
CA TYR A 77 -10.62 0.84 -10.02
C TYR A 77 -9.54 1.72 -9.36
N LEU A 78 -9.28 1.51 -8.07
CA LEU A 78 -8.26 2.26 -7.32
C LEU A 78 -6.84 2.03 -7.88
N ILE A 79 -6.53 0.80 -8.27
CA ILE A 79 -5.26 0.45 -8.93
C ILE A 79 -5.15 1.18 -10.27
N LYS A 80 -6.18 1.10 -11.11
CA LYS A 80 -6.19 1.77 -12.43
C LYS A 80 -6.13 3.29 -12.34
N SER A 81 -6.59 3.87 -11.23
CA SER A 81 -6.49 5.31 -10.99
C SER A 81 -5.09 5.78 -10.58
N GLY A 82 -4.12 4.87 -10.45
CA GLY A 82 -2.75 5.17 -10.02
C GLY A 82 -2.58 5.40 -8.52
N ARG A 83 -3.61 5.11 -7.71
CA ARG A 83 -3.59 5.38 -6.26
C ARG A 83 -2.41 4.77 -5.54
N TYR A 84 -1.91 3.64 -6.01
CA TYR A 84 -0.84 2.85 -5.37
C TYR A 84 0.48 2.88 -6.12
N GLU A 85 0.57 3.67 -7.18
CA GLU A 85 1.81 3.88 -7.91
C GLU A 85 2.73 4.82 -7.12
N LEU A 86 4.04 4.56 -7.15
CA LEU A 86 5.01 5.47 -6.56
C LEU A 86 5.29 6.63 -7.52
N ASP A 87 5.30 7.84 -6.99
CA ASP A 87 5.80 9.02 -7.70
C ASP A 87 7.31 8.86 -7.92
N VAL A 88 7.76 9.10 -9.14
CA VAL A 88 9.16 9.03 -9.55
C VAL A 88 9.66 10.45 -9.83
N ILE A 89 10.50 10.97 -8.95
CA ILE A 89 11.00 12.33 -9.04
C ILE A 89 12.52 12.27 -9.14
N VAL A 90 13.09 12.96 -10.15
CA VAL A 90 14.54 13.07 -10.34
C VAL A 90 14.98 14.47 -9.98
N ASP A 91 15.93 14.58 -9.07
CA ASP A 91 16.62 15.82 -8.77
C ASP A 91 17.85 15.96 -9.69
N GLY A 92 17.78 16.89 -10.63
CA GLY A 92 18.84 17.14 -11.60
C GLY A 92 20.12 17.72 -11.00
N GLN A 93 20.09 18.26 -9.77
CA GLN A 93 21.28 18.80 -9.12
C GLN A 93 22.05 17.73 -8.36
N THR A 94 21.34 16.82 -7.71
CA THR A 94 21.96 15.77 -6.89
C THR A 94 22.08 14.43 -7.61
N ASN A 95 21.46 14.28 -8.78
CA ASN A 95 21.36 13.03 -9.53
C ASN A 95 20.75 11.88 -8.69
N ILE A 96 19.81 12.23 -7.82
CA ILE A 96 19.07 11.28 -6.99
C ILE A 96 17.68 11.12 -7.58
N LEU A 97 17.27 9.86 -7.81
CA LEU A 97 15.89 9.51 -8.12
C LEU A 97 15.16 9.18 -6.80
N THR A 98 14.04 9.85 -6.58
CA THR A 98 13.21 9.61 -5.38
C THR A 98 11.93 8.88 -5.78
N LEU A 99 11.66 7.78 -5.07
CA LEU A 99 10.40 7.03 -5.12
C LEU A 99 9.61 7.37 -3.87
N SER A 100 8.38 7.83 -4.01
CA SER A 100 7.52 8.15 -2.86
C SER A 100 6.06 7.82 -3.13
N PRO A 101 5.29 7.41 -2.11
CA PRO A 101 3.85 7.28 -2.26
C PRO A 101 3.21 8.62 -2.69
N PRO A 102 2.11 8.60 -3.47
CA PRO A 102 1.45 9.81 -3.91
C PRO A 102 1.00 10.67 -2.71
N LYS A 103 1.34 11.95 -2.74
CA LYS A 103 0.96 12.91 -1.67
C LYS A 103 -0.55 13.15 -1.59
N SER A 104 -1.28 12.86 -2.65
CA SER A 104 -2.72 13.10 -2.76
C SER A 104 -3.59 11.99 -2.21
N ASN A 105 -3.03 10.94 -1.63
CA ASN A 105 -3.82 9.83 -1.09
C ASN A 105 -4.65 10.29 0.12
N LYS A 106 -5.91 10.63 -0.17
CA LYS A 106 -6.91 10.91 0.86
C LYS A 106 -7.36 9.59 1.49
N VAL A 107 -7.87 9.69 2.72
CA VAL A 107 -8.51 8.56 3.39
C VAL A 107 -9.58 7.94 2.49
N LEU A 108 -9.51 6.63 2.31
CA LEU A 108 -10.49 5.90 1.52
C LEU A 108 -11.75 5.68 2.38
N LEU A 109 -12.88 6.20 1.91
CA LEU A 109 -14.18 5.96 2.53
C LEU A 109 -14.98 4.97 1.68
N VAL A 110 -15.48 3.92 2.30
CA VAL A 110 -16.38 2.93 1.70
C VAL A 110 -17.69 2.95 2.48
N LYS A 111 -18.78 3.34 1.82
CA LYS A 111 -20.09 3.52 2.46
C LYS A 111 -20.08 4.48 3.68
N GLY A 112 -19.20 5.49 3.64
CA GLY A 112 -19.05 6.48 4.72
C GLY A 112 -18.14 6.05 5.87
N GLU A 113 -17.61 4.83 5.88
CA GLU A 113 -16.67 4.34 6.86
C GLU A 113 -15.22 4.35 6.33
N GLU A 114 -14.26 4.58 7.20
CA GLU A 114 -12.84 4.55 6.83
C GLU A 114 -12.40 3.13 6.47
N CYS A 115 -11.86 2.99 5.27
CA CYS A 115 -11.30 1.74 4.78
C CYS A 115 -9.78 1.73 5.03
N GLN A 116 -9.32 0.77 5.81
CA GLN A 116 -7.89 0.59 6.04
C GLN A 116 -7.23 -0.07 4.84
N GLU A 117 -6.12 0.51 4.42
CA GLU A 117 -5.32 0.06 3.28
C GLU A 117 -3.96 -0.43 3.78
N ALA A 118 -3.64 -1.68 3.50
CA ALA A 118 -2.31 -2.23 3.71
C ALA A 118 -1.60 -2.35 2.36
N VAL A 119 -0.52 -1.60 2.19
CA VAL A 119 0.26 -1.54 0.94
C VAL A 119 1.70 -1.92 1.24
N THR A 120 2.24 -2.85 0.46
CA THR A 120 3.65 -3.25 0.54
C THR A 120 4.28 -3.18 -0.85
N TYR A 121 5.55 -2.78 -0.89
CA TYR A 121 6.32 -2.59 -2.11
C TYR A 121 7.51 -3.53 -2.16
N LYS A 122 7.68 -4.21 -3.27
CA LYS A 122 8.88 -4.95 -3.61
C LYS A 122 9.54 -4.26 -4.81
N ILE A 123 10.69 -3.65 -4.57
CA ILE A 123 11.35 -2.76 -5.51
C ILE A 123 12.63 -3.41 -6.01
N HIS A 124 12.68 -3.69 -7.31
CA HIS A 124 13.87 -4.20 -7.98
C HIS A 124 14.62 -3.02 -8.58
N ILE A 125 15.85 -2.82 -8.17
CA ILE A 125 16.72 -1.74 -8.64
C ILE A 125 17.97 -2.31 -9.33
N PRO A 126 18.53 -1.61 -10.33
CA PRO A 126 19.77 -2.02 -10.96
C PRO A 126 20.92 -2.17 -9.97
N GLU A 127 21.79 -3.17 -10.18
CA GLU A 127 23.00 -3.38 -9.36
C GLU A 127 23.95 -2.18 -9.39
N THR A 128 23.91 -1.39 -10.47
CA THR A 128 24.77 -0.23 -10.71
C THR A 128 24.41 1.01 -9.90
N VAL A 129 23.30 1.02 -9.20
CA VAL A 129 22.82 2.16 -8.39
C VAL A 129 22.74 1.79 -6.93
N ASP A 130 23.12 2.72 -6.07
CA ASP A 130 22.92 2.58 -4.63
C ASP A 130 21.52 3.05 -4.23
N TYR A 131 21.00 2.53 -3.09
CA TYR A 131 19.75 3.06 -2.55
C TYR A 131 19.95 3.63 -1.15
N ILE A 132 19.13 4.64 -0.85
CA ILE A 132 19.09 5.31 0.46
C ILE A 132 17.67 5.12 0.98
N GLU A 133 17.55 4.44 2.12
CA GLU A 133 16.30 4.36 2.86
C GLU A 133 16.12 5.64 3.68
N THR A 134 15.02 6.35 3.48
CA THR A 134 14.68 7.46 4.36
C THR A 134 13.83 6.90 5.49
N LEU A 135 14.42 6.80 6.68
CA LEU A 135 13.68 6.53 7.90
C LEU A 135 12.71 7.71 8.10
N ASN A 136 11.43 7.49 7.86
CA ASN A 136 10.39 8.43 8.30
C ASN A 136 10.37 8.39 9.83
N THR A 137 11.12 9.31 10.45
CA THR A 137 11.10 9.59 11.89
C THR A 137 9.83 10.37 12.26
N ASN A 138 8.66 9.93 11.79
CA ASN A 138 7.37 10.36 12.31
C ASN A 138 6.82 9.27 13.23
N GLN A 139 7.62 8.89 14.25
CA GLN A 139 7.05 8.49 15.51
C GLN A 139 6.72 9.79 16.23
N GLU A 140 5.53 10.34 15.97
CA GLU A 140 4.90 11.26 16.92
C GLU A 140 4.88 10.56 18.26
N ASN A 141 5.58 11.18 19.22
CA ASN A 141 5.62 10.81 20.61
C ASN A 141 4.18 10.68 21.13
N PHE A 142 3.72 9.43 21.25
CA PHE A 142 2.58 9.12 22.08
C PHE A 142 3.03 9.35 23.54
N VAL A 143 2.79 10.54 24.05
CA VAL A 143 2.92 10.83 25.48
C VAL A 143 1.67 10.30 26.14
N PRO A 144 1.75 9.24 26.97
CA PRO A 144 0.61 8.85 27.76
C PRO A 144 0.38 9.91 28.83
N HIS A 145 -0.74 10.61 28.76
CA HIS A 145 -1.22 11.42 29.87
C HIS A 145 -1.58 10.50 31.05
N GLN A 146 -0.82 10.64 32.14
CA GLN A 146 -1.17 10.13 33.46
C GLN A 146 -2.33 10.94 34.05
#